data_a8488afbb877c67dac05f14535f9269d
#
_entry.id   a8488afbb877c67dac05f14535f9269d
#
_cell.length_a   1.000
_cell.length_b   1.000
_cell.length_c   1.000
_cell.angle_alpha   90.00
_cell.angle_beta   90.00
_cell.angle_gamma   90.00
#
_symmetry.space_group_name_H-M   'P 1'
#
loop_
_entity.id
_entity.type
_entity.pdbx_description
1 polymer ?
#
loop_
_entity_poly.entity_id
_entity_poly.type
_entity_poly.pdbx_seq_one_letter_code
_entity_poly.pdbx_strand_id
1 'polypeptide(L)'
;MSGSRISNEKYAVKAFLKDESGWADFFITRIGLIIFAAVLLLSAFKIYPMFQEKETLGYLDVIASDLTSKIEAVDSTTIPGYRYLYTYDGKNDIEIEISTEYVLARTNMSTGMWGEHEILHAEQIVTHVYPPNAKWSNTSDFRIYVSEAIGNGSNGGVSSPLNFSSDKEKVDSMFDSVKNELARTPFRPDLSKPMNIEKIIIYYTNHTDLVERDYVFIYQ
;
A
#
# COMPACT_ATOMS: atom_id res chain seq x y z
N MET A 1 -92.25 -9.47 30.11
CA MET A 1 -91.36 -8.61 29.30
C MET A 1 -89.96 -8.58 29.89
N SER A 2 -89.15 -9.57 29.60
CA SER A 2 -87.72 -9.62 30.15
C SER A 2 -86.81 -10.40 29.21
N GLY A 3 -86.86 -10.19 27.93
CA GLY A 3 -86.01 -10.94 26.98
C GLY A 3 -85.09 -10.12 26.11
N SER A 4 -85.12 -8.77 26.16
CA SER A 4 -84.42 -7.92 25.18
C SER A 4 -83.09 -7.30 25.66
N ARG A 5 -82.79 -7.31 26.96
CA ARG A 5 -81.52 -6.69 27.46
C ARG A 5 -80.24 -7.53 27.34
N ILE A 6 -80.36 -8.84 27.43
CA ILE A 6 -79.19 -9.74 27.45
C ILE A 6 -78.49 -9.87 26.05
N SER A 7 -79.27 -9.64 24.99
CA SER A 7 -78.69 -9.72 23.62
C SER A 7 -77.80 -8.53 23.32
N ASN A 8 -78.06 -7.34 23.74
CA ASN A 8 -77.30 -6.13 23.44
C ASN A 8 -75.92 -6.08 24.16
N GLU A 9 -75.84 -6.62 25.39
CA GLU A 9 -74.57 -6.69 26.09
C GLU A 9 -73.57 -7.62 25.45
N LYS A 10 -73.98 -8.77 24.92
CA LYS A 10 -73.12 -9.71 24.22
C LYS A 10 -72.57 -9.15 22.92
N TYR A 11 -73.23 -8.29 22.22
CA TYR A 11 -72.75 -7.62 21.00
C TYR A 11 -71.80 -6.49 21.33
N ALA A 12 -72.01 -5.73 22.41
CA ALA A 12 -71.11 -4.68 22.86
C ALA A 12 -69.75 -5.23 23.34
N VAL A 13 -69.73 -6.35 24.10
CA VAL A 13 -68.53 -7.00 24.55
C VAL A 13 -67.77 -7.60 23.37
N LYS A 14 -68.41 -8.19 22.36
CA LYS A 14 -67.76 -8.69 21.16
C LYS A 14 -67.16 -7.59 20.28
N ALA A 15 -67.82 -6.43 20.19
CA ALA A 15 -67.30 -5.28 19.46
C ALA A 15 -66.06 -4.67 20.15
N PHE A 16 -66.12 -4.59 21.51
CA PHE A 16 -64.95 -4.11 22.29
C PHE A 16 -63.73 -5.02 22.17
N LEU A 17 -63.91 -6.34 22.27
CA LEU A 17 -62.82 -7.34 22.06
C LEU A 17 -62.25 -7.32 20.64
N LYS A 18 -63.06 -6.97 19.65
CA LYS A 18 -62.62 -6.84 18.27
C LYS A 18 -61.79 -5.57 18.03
N ASP A 19 -62.08 -4.51 18.78
CA ASP A 19 -61.33 -3.25 18.74
C ASP A 19 -59.99 -3.37 19.44
N GLU A 20 -59.91 -4.10 20.56
CA GLU A 20 -58.64 -4.43 21.24
C GLU A 20 -57.70 -5.28 20.37
N SER A 21 -58.19 -6.21 19.55
CA SER A 21 -57.39 -6.98 18.62
C SER A 21 -56.79 -6.11 17.52
N GLY A 22 -57.52 -5.11 17.04
CA GLY A 22 -57.01 -4.16 16.04
C GLY A 22 -55.87 -3.28 16.60
N TRP A 23 -55.95 -2.87 17.87
CA TRP A 23 -54.92 -2.14 18.55
C TRP A 23 -53.66 -3.01 18.77
N ALA A 24 -53.82 -4.26 19.19
CA ALA A 24 -52.72 -5.19 19.38
C ALA A 24 -51.97 -5.43 18.06
N ASP A 25 -52.68 -5.67 16.97
CA ASP A 25 -52.05 -5.86 15.64
C ASP A 25 -51.31 -4.60 15.19
N PHE A 26 -51.87 -3.42 15.44
CA PHE A 26 -51.23 -2.15 15.14
C PHE A 26 -49.91 -1.97 15.92
N PHE A 27 -49.91 -2.26 17.24
CA PHE A 27 -48.70 -2.18 18.07
C PHE A 27 -47.67 -3.21 17.67
N ILE A 28 -48.04 -4.46 17.42
CA ILE A 28 -47.12 -5.54 17.00
C ILE A 28 -46.44 -5.17 15.68
N THR A 29 -47.23 -4.66 14.71
CA THR A 29 -46.67 -4.25 13.41
C THR A 29 -45.69 -3.09 13.56
N ARG A 30 -45.99 -2.08 14.39
CA ARG A 30 -45.08 -0.95 14.64
C ARG A 30 -43.80 -1.36 15.36
N ILE A 31 -43.93 -2.19 16.40
CA ILE A 31 -42.75 -2.74 17.11
C ILE A 31 -41.90 -3.59 16.15
N GLY A 32 -42.53 -4.42 15.33
CA GLY A 32 -41.85 -5.21 14.30
C GLY A 32 -41.07 -4.35 13.31
N LEU A 33 -41.70 -3.24 12.84
CA LEU A 33 -41.00 -2.30 11.95
C LEU A 33 -39.80 -1.59 12.63
N ILE A 34 -39.97 -1.21 13.91
CA ILE A 34 -38.87 -0.57 14.66
C ILE A 34 -37.72 -1.55 14.84
N ILE A 35 -37.98 -2.80 15.22
CA ILE A 35 -36.96 -3.83 15.37
C ILE A 35 -36.28 -4.11 14.03
N PHE A 36 -37.03 -4.24 12.95
CA PHE A 36 -36.50 -4.44 11.61
C PHE A 36 -35.61 -3.28 11.17
N ALA A 37 -36.04 -2.04 11.37
CA ALA A 37 -35.25 -0.84 11.07
C ALA A 37 -33.95 -0.80 11.91
N ALA A 38 -34.04 -1.15 13.20
CA ALA A 38 -32.86 -1.23 14.06
C ALA A 38 -31.86 -2.30 13.59
N VAL A 39 -32.34 -3.47 13.19
CA VAL A 39 -31.48 -4.54 12.63
C VAL A 39 -30.83 -4.10 11.31
N LEU A 40 -31.56 -3.44 10.43
CA LEU A 40 -31.01 -2.89 9.18
C LEU A 40 -29.94 -1.84 9.45
N LEU A 41 -30.17 -0.91 10.38
CA LEU A 41 -29.20 0.10 10.76
C LEU A 41 -27.93 -0.52 11.35
N LEU A 42 -28.07 -1.47 12.28
CA LEU A 42 -26.94 -2.18 12.88
C LEU A 42 -26.15 -2.97 11.82
N SER A 43 -26.84 -3.55 10.85
CA SER A 43 -26.18 -4.25 9.73
C SER A 43 -25.42 -3.25 8.84
N ALA A 44 -26.00 -2.12 8.52
CA ALA A 44 -25.38 -1.06 7.74
C ALA A 44 -24.12 -0.51 8.44
N PHE A 45 -24.18 -0.29 9.76
CA PHE A 45 -23.01 0.15 10.55
C PHE A 45 -21.88 -0.86 10.56
N LYS A 46 -22.15 -2.17 10.47
CA LYS A 46 -21.11 -3.20 10.37
C LYS A 46 -20.53 -3.34 8.97
N ILE A 47 -21.35 -3.18 7.95
CA ILE A 47 -20.97 -3.42 6.56
C ILE A 47 -20.18 -2.22 5.99
N TYR A 48 -20.56 -1.00 6.36
CA TYR A 48 -19.95 0.22 5.83
C TYR A 48 -18.42 0.30 6.04
N PRO A 49 -17.86 0.03 7.24
CA PRO A 49 -16.40 0.02 7.44
C PRO A 49 -15.68 -1.01 6.56
N MET A 50 -16.27 -2.18 6.35
CA MET A 50 -15.68 -3.22 5.47
C MET A 50 -15.58 -2.76 4.01
N PHE A 51 -16.55 -2.00 3.52
CA PHE A 51 -16.46 -1.42 2.17
C PHE A 51 -15.39 -0.35 2.07
N GLN A 52 -15.29 0.53 3.08
CA GLN A 52 -14.24 1.55 3.13
C GLN A 52 -12.84 0.92 3.19
N GLU A 53 -12.64 -0.11 4.01
CA GLU A 53 -11.39 -0.85 4.10
C GLU A 53 -11.01 -1.48 2.76
N LYS A 54 -11.96 -2.12 2.08
CA LYS A 54 -11.72 -2.72 0.77
C LYS A 54 -11.40 -1.67 -0.30
N GLU A 55 -12.06 -0.53 -0.29
CA GLU A 55 -11.78 0.58 -1.20
C GLU A 55 -10.38 1.15 -0.95
N THR A 56 -10.02 1.34 0.32
CA THR A 56 -8.70 1.81 0.71
C THR A 56 -7.60 0.82 0.32
N LEU A 57 -7.80 -0.48 0.57
CA LEU A 57 -6.86 -1.52 0.12
C LEU A 57 -6.69 -1.51 -1.40
N GLY A 58 -7.77 -1.39 -2.17
CA GLY A 58 -7.68 -1.29 -3.62
C GLY A 58 -6.93 -0.03 -4.08
N TYR A 59 -7.04 1.07 -3.35
CA TYR A 59 -6.28 2.28 -3.65
C TYR A 59 -4.79 2.14 -3.33
N LEU A 60 -4.43 1.52 -2.21
CA LEU A 60 -3.03 1.21 -1.86
C LEU A 60 -2.39 0.24 -2.86
N ASP A 61 -3.14 -0.77 -3.30
CA ASP A 61 -2.73 -1.72 -4.35
C ASP A 61 -2.36 -0.98 -5.65
N VAL A 62 -3.22 -0.09 -6.12
CA VAL A 62 -2.96 0.70 -7.34
C VAL A 62 -1.68 1.53 -7.21
N ILE A 63 -1.44 2.16 -6.06
CA ILE A 63 -0.24 2.99 -5.86
C ILE A 63 1.03 2.14 -5.80
N ALA A 64 1.02 1.08 -5.01
CA ALA A 64 2.17 0.18 -4.89
C ALA A 64 2.51 -0.46 -6.25
N SER A 65 1.50 -0.93 -6.96
CA SER A 65 1.63 -1.56 -8.28
C SER A 65 2.08 -0.57 -9.37
N ASP A 66 1.60 0.68 -9.34
CA ASP A 66 2.08 1.72 -10.27
C ASP A 66 3.57 2.00 -10.06
N LEU A 67 4.01 2.24 -8.81
CA LEU A 67 5.41 2.49 -8.52
C LEU A 67 6.29 1.29 -8.88
N THR A 68 5.88 0.07 -8.53
CA THR A 68 6.57 -1.18 -8.89
C THR A 68 6.70 -1.31 -10.41
N SER A 69 5.61 -1.06 -11.17
CA SER A 69 5.63 -1.10 -12.63
C SER A 69 6.60 -0.08 -13.24
N LYS A 70 6.75 1.12 -12.66
CA LYS A 70 7.72 2.12 -13.11
C LYS A 70 9.15 1.68 -12.83
N ILE A 71 9.42 1.07 -11.69
CA ILE A 71 10.71 0.51 -11.35
C ILE A 71 11.11 -0.58 -12.36
N GLU A 72 10.21 -1.52 -12.62
CA GLU A 72 10.43 -2.61 -13.58
C GLU A 72 10.59 -2.11 -15.02
N ALA A 73 9.84 -1.06 -15.39
CA ALA A 73 10.01 -0.42 -16.69
C ALA A 73 11.39 0.22 -16.85
N VAL A 74 11.93 0.84 -15.80
CA VAL A 74 13.29 1.39 -15.81
C VAL A 74 14.32 0.27 -15.90
N ASP A 75 14.15 -0.83 -15.17
CA ASP A 75 15.03 -1.98 -15.22
C ASP A 75 15.06 -2.64 -16.60
N SER A 76 13.91 -2.80 -17.23
CA SER A 76 13.77 -3.42 -18.54
C SER A 76 14.35 -2.58 -19.69
N THR A 77 14.67 -1.29 -19.46
CA THR A 77 15.24 -0.45 -20.52
C THR A 77 16.69 -0.84 -20.82
N THR A 78 17.07 -0.78 -22.08
CA THR A 78 18.46 -1.06 -22.53
C THR A 78 19.35 0.18 -22.51
N ILE A 79 18.80 1.35 -22.16
CA ILE A 79 19.53 2.63 -22.17
C ILE A 79 20.27 2.82 -20.86
N PRO A 80 21.63 2.86 -20.85
CA PRO A 80 22.41 3.17 -19.66
C PRO A 80 22.09 4.58 -19.14
N GLY A 81 21.92 4.72 -17.83
CA GLY A 81 21.61 6.01 -17.21
C GLY A 81 20.20 6.51 -17.49
N TYR A 82 19.31 5.63 -17.96
CA TYR A 82 17.90 6.00 -18.12
C TYR A 82 17.32 6.39 -16.76
N ARG A 83 16.67 7.56 -16.73
CA ARG A 83 16.04 8.12 -15.53
C ARG A 83 14.57 8.37 -15.78
N TYR A 84 13.74 7.91 -14.87
CA TYR A 84 12.32 8.23 -14.81
C TYR A 84 12.05 9.09 -13.59
N LEU A 85 11.31 10.20 -13.77
CA LEU A 85 10.88 11.06 -12.68
C LEU A 85 9.48 10.65 -12.26
N TYR A 86 9.36 9.99 -11.12
CA TYR A 86 8.08 9.61 -10.55
C TYR A 86 7.53 10.76 -9.71
N THR A 87 6.29 11.14 -9.97
CA THR A 87 5.56 12.14 -9.19
C THR A 87 4.28 11.51 -8.67
N TYR A 88 4.10 11.53 -7.37
CA TYR A 88 2.88 11.08 -6.73
C TYR A 88 1.82 12.18 -6.81
N ASP A 89 0.66 11.85 -7.39
CA ASP A 89 -0.48 12.77 -7.55
C ASP A 89 -1.71 12.22 -6.80
N GLY A 90 -1.51 11.77 -5.58
CA GLY A 90 -2.55 11.14 -4.77
C GLY A 90 -2.86 11.87 -3.48
N LYS A 91 -3.57 11.19 -2.57
CA LYS A 91 -3.93 11.72 -1.25
C LYS A 91 -2.71 11.80 -0.33
N ASN A 92 -2.64 12.85 0.50
CA ASN A 92 -1.51 13.13 1.38
C ASN A 92 -1.45 12.26 2.65
N ASP A 93 -2.41 11.35 2.85
CA ASP A 93 -2.52 10.49 4.02
C ASP A 93 -1.90 9.10 3.84
N ILE A 94 -1.15 8.93 2.75
CA ILE A 94 -0.46 7.68 2.43
C ILE A 94 1.03 7.81 2.73
N GLU A 95 1.58 6.78 3.33
CA GLU A 95 3.01 6.58 3.46
C GLU A 95 3.46 5.44 2.56
N ILE A 96 4.60 5.63 1.90
CA ILE A 96 5.25 4.59 1.09
C ILE A 96 6.57 4.21 1.76
N GLU A 97 6.82 2.91 1.84
CA GLU A 97 8.11 2.36 2.24
C GLU A 97 8.66 1.52 1.09
N ILE A 98 9.92 1.73 0.77
CA ILE A 98 10.61 1.03 -0.32
C ILE A 98 11.79 0.27 0.25
N SER A 99 11.76 -1.04 0.10
CA SER A 99 12.88 -1.94 0.34
C SER A 99 13.54 -2.33 -0.99
N THR A 100 14.56 -3.16 -0.94
CA THR A 100 15.18 -3.71 -2.16
C THR A 100 14.27 -4.67 -2.92
N GLU A 101 13.23 -5.24 -2.29
CA GLU A 101 12.41 -6.32 -2.84
C GLU A 101 10.90 -6.03 -2.81
N TYR A 102 10.48 -4.95 -2.16
CA TYR A 102 9.05 -4.62 -2.06
C TYR A 102 8.80 -3.11 -1.94
N VAL A 103 7.64 -2.71 -2.40
CA VAL A 103 6.99 -1.43 -2.09
C VAL A 103 5.83 -1.71 -1.15
N LEU A 104 5.80 -1.01 -0.03
CA LEU A 104 4.69 -1.06 0.92
C LEU A 104 4.00 0.30 0.93
N ALA A 105 2.72 0.32 0.66
CA ALA A 105 1.86 1.49 0.83
C ALA A 105 0.98 1.29 2.06
N ARG A 106 0.86 2.32 2.90
CA ARG A 106 0.05 2.28 4.10
C ARG A 106 -0.66 3.59 4.37
N THR A 107 -1.78 3.49 5.09
CA THR A 107 -2.54 4.64 5.59
C THR A 107 -3.23 4.29 6.90
N ASN A 108 -3.54 5.30 7.69
CA ASN A 108 -4.35 5.15 8.89
C ASN A 108 -5.81 5.42 8.55
N MET A 109 -6.68 4.47 8.87
CA MET A 109 -8.11 4.60 8.71
C MET A 109 -8.79 4.77 10.06
N SER A 110 -9.53 5.86 10.22
CA SER A 110 -10.39 6.08 11.38
C SER A 110 -11.79 5.55 11.09
N THR A 111 -12.21 4.54 11.83
CA THR A 111 -13.56 3.95 11.72
C THR A 111 -14.55 4.52 12.75
N GLY A 112 -14.31 5.71 13.26
CA GLY A 112 -15.17 6.40 14.20
C GLY A 112 -15.29 5.67 15.54
N MET A 113 -16.36 4.90 15.77
CA MET A 113 -16.60 4.18 17.03
C MET A 113 -15.65 3.00 17.31
N TRP A 114 -14.93 2.50 16.30
CA TRP A 114 -14.07 1.32 16.41
C TRP A 114 -12.58 1.63 16.54
N GLY A 115 -12.22 2.92 16.56
CA GLY A 115 -10.84 3.38 16.68
C GLY A 115 -10.13 3.55 15.33
N GLU A 116 -8.82 3.81 15.43
CA GLU A 116 -7.94 3.90 14.27
C GLU A 116 -7.22 2.57 14.09
N HIS A 117 -7.10 2.13 12.85
CA HIS A 117 -6.27 0.99 12.47
C HIS A 117 -5.50 1.29 11.19
N GLU A 118 -4.33 0.70 11.09
CA GLU A 118 -3.47 0.82 9.94
C GLU A 118 -3.91 -0.18 8.86
N ILE A 119 -4.05 0.31 7.63
CA ILE A 119 -4.25 -0.52 6.44
C ILE A 119 -2.97 -0.45 5.63
N LEU A 120 -2.48 -1.60 5.22
CA LEU A 120 -1.25 -1.72 4.45
C LEU A 120 -1.43 -2.67 3.26
N HIS A 121 -0.72 -2.38 2.18
CA HIS A 121 -0.58 -3.25 1.01
C HIS A 121 0.89 -3.30 0.60
N ALA A 122 1.40 -4.50 0.34
CA ALA A 122 2.79 -4.70 -0.09
C ALA A 122 2.81 -5.34 -1.47
N GLU A 123 3.56 -4.74 -2.39
CA GLU A 123 3.81 -5.26 -3.73
C GLU A 123 5.26 -5.68 -3.85
N GLN A 124 5.49 -6.89 -4.38
CA GLN A 124 6.84 -7.40 -4.58
C GLN A 124 7.46 -6.80 -5.84
N ILE A 125 8.71 -6.38 -5.75
CA ILE A 125 9.51 -5.94 -6.89
C ILE A 125 10.31 -7.13 -7.40
N VAL A 126 10.23 -7.40 -8.69
CA VAL A 126 10.99 -8.50 -9.32
C VAL A 126 12.48 -8.15 -9.42
N THR A 127 12.80 -6.91 -9.76
CA THR A 127 14.15 -6.39 -9.78
C THR A 127 14.56 -5.82 -8.43
N HIS A 128 15.86 -5.86 -8.11
CA HIS A 128 16.35 -5.26 -6.87
C HIS A 128 16.53 -3.75 -7.04
N VAL A 129 15.93 -3.00 -6.11
CA VAL A 129 16.01 -1.54 -6.04
C VAL A 129 16.87 -1.12 -4.88
N TYR A 130 17.69 -0.08 -5.10
CA TYR A 130 18.61 0.44 -4.10
C TYR A 130 18.28 1.89 -3.75
N PRO A 131 17.50 2.12 -2.68
CA PRO A 131 17.25 3.45 -2.13
C PRO A 131 18.50 4.10 -1.51
N PRO A 132 18.45 5.40 -1.18
CA PRO A 132 19.50 6.09 -0.45
C PRO A 132 19.79 5.44 0.90
N ASN A 133 21.05 5.53 1.33
CA ASN A 133 21.50 5.06 2.64
C ASN A 133 22.60 5.98 3.19
N ALA A 134 23.26 5.59 4.28
CA ALA A 134 24.31 6.38 4.88
C ALA A 134 25.56 6.57 3.99
N LYS A 135 25.72 5.82 2.90
CA LYS A 135 26.89 5.84 2.03
C LYS A 135 26.70 6.66 0.76
N TRP A 136 25.47 6.75 0.25
CA TRP A 136 25.12 7.53 -0.94
C TRP A 136 23.67 8.02 -0.88
N SER A 137 23.45 9.20 -1.43
CA SER A 137 22.12 9.81 -1.56
C SER A 137 21.56 9.75 -2.99
N ASN A 138 22.42 9.54 -3.98
CA ASN A 138 22.08 9.47 -5.40
C ASN A 138 23.13 8.64 -6.16
N THR A 139 22.93 8.46 -7.45
CA THR A 139 23.81 7.66 -8.31
C THR A 139 25.21 8.25 -8.48
N SER A 140 25.36 9.57 -8.42
CA SER A 140 26.69 10.23 -8.48
C SER A 140 27.51 9.94 -7.22
N ASP A 141 26.89 10.09 -6.05
CA ASP A 141 27.52 9.77 -4.77
C ASP A 141 27.89 8.29 -4.71
N PHE A 142 27.02 7.42 -5.22
CA PHE A 142 27.31 5.99 -5.35
C PHE A 142 28.57 5.73 -6.17
N ARG A 143 28.75 6.41 -7.32
CA ARG A 143 29.95 6.29 -8.17
C ARG A 143 31.21 6.75 -7.44
N ILE A 144 31.12 7.83 -6.65
CA ILE A 144 32.22 8.31 -5.82
C ILE A 144 32.56 7.26 -4.77
N TYR A 145 31.56 6.74 -4.05
CA TYR A 145 31.76 5.69 -3.05
C TYR A 145 32.42 4.44 -3.64
N VAL A 146 31.97 3.98 -4.80
CA VAL A 146 32.59 2.83 -5.50
C VAL A 146 34.05 3.11 -5.82
N SER A 147 34.37 4.30 -6.32
CA SER A 147 35.75 4.70 -6.66
C SER A 147 36.66 4.71 -5.44
N GLU A 148 36.20 5.24 -4.31
CA GLU A 148 36.99 5.41 -3.10
C GLU A 148 37.13 4.12 -2.27
N ALA A 149 36.02 3.40 -2.10
CA ALA A 149 35.96 2.28 -1.17
C ALA A 149 36.22 0.91 -1.81
N ILE A 150 36.03 0.76 -3.13
CA ILE A 150 36.08 -0.53 -3.81
C ILE A 150 37.10 -0.54 -4.94
N GLY A 151 36.96 0.39 -5.88
CA GLY A 151 37.60 0.36 -7.18
C GLY A 151 38.97 1.00 -7.23
N ASN A 152 39.55 1.44 -6.11
CA ASN A 152 40.86 2.02 -6.04
C ASN A 152 41.12 3.16 -7.06
N GLY A 153 40.08 4.05 -7.19
CA GLY A 153 40.02 5.11 -8.19
C GLY A 153 39.13 4.80 -9.39
N SER A 154 38.76 3.54 -9.62
CA SER A 154 37.82 3.13 -10.68
C SER A 154 36.37 3.22 -10.19
N ASN A 155 35.50 3.90 -10.94
CA ASN A 155 34.10 4.18 -10.56
C ASN A 155 33.09 3.22 -11.19
N GLY A 156 33.52 2.17 -11.88
CA GLY A 156 32.66 1.22 -12.57
C GLY A 156 31.99 1.78 -13.82
N GLY A 157 32.44 2.92 -14.36
CA GLY A 157 32.00 3.42 -15.66
C GLY A 157 32.67 2.70 -16.82
N VAL A 158 32.20 2.89 -18.05
CA VAL A 158 32.79 2.31 -19.27
C VAL A 158 34.27 2.68 -19.41
N SER A 159 34.62 3.94 -19.14
CA SER A 159 35.99 4.46 -19.23
C SER A 159 36.86 4.13 -18.02
N SER A 160 36.26 3.66 -16.94
CA SER A 160 36.93 3.34 -15.67
C SER A 160 36.29 2.13 -15.01
N PRO A 161 36.32 0.94 -15.67
CA PRO A 161 35.71 -0.28 -15.17
C PRO A 161 36.40 -0.80 -13.92
N LEU A 162 35.68 -1.53 -13.09
CA LEU A 162 36.19 -2.26 -11.94
C LEU A 162 36.92 -3.53 -12.38
N ASN A 163 37.81 -4.04 -11.56
CA ASN A 163 38.39 -5.34 -11.79
C ASN A 163 37.41 -6.46 -11.36
N PHE A 164 37.06 -7.36 -12.29
CA PHE A 164 36.09 -8.42 -12.03
C PHE A 164 36.56 -9.35 -10.89
N SER A 165 37.81 -9.75 -10.88
CA SER A 165 38.35 -10.74 -9.92
C SER A 165 38.49 -10.19 -8.50
N SER A 166 38.80 -8.88 -8.33
CA SER A 166 39.05 -8.29 -7.01
C SER A 166 37.87 -7.48 -6.45
N ASP A 167 37.06 -6.87 -7.32
CA ASP A 167 36.12 -5.85 -6.91
C ASP A 167 34.64 -6.31 -6.97
N LYS A 168 34.35 -7.33 -7.81
CA LYS A 168 33.00 -7.86 -7.93
C LYS A 168 32.46 -8.37 -6.60
N GLU A 169 33.22 -9.18 -5.87
CA GLU A 169 32.79 -9.72 -4.57
C GLU A 169 32.55 -8.62 -3.53
N LYS A 170 33.37 -7.56 -3.56
CA LYS A 170 33.18 -6.39 -2.68
C LYS A 170 31.90 -5.64 -3.02
N VAL A 171 31.58 -5.47 -4.31
CA VAL A 171 30.34 -4.85 -4.77
C VAL A 171 29.14 -5.70 -4.37
N ASP A 172 29.18 -7.00 -4.61
CA ASP A 172 28.11 -7.94 -4.23
C ASP A 172 27.88 -7.90 -2.70
N SER A 173 28.93 -7.99 -1.90
CA SER A 173 28.85 -7.89 -0.42
C SER A 173 28.31 -6.55 0.07
N MET A 174 28.65 -5.47 -0.63
CA MET A 174 28.12 -4.15 -0.33
C MET A 174 26.58 -4.11 -0.56
N PHE A 175 26.10 -4.61 -1.69
CA PHE A 175 24.67 -4.64 -1.98
C PHE A 175 23.91 -5.58 -1.05
N ASP A 176 24.49 -6.72 -0.65
CA ASP A 176 23.93 -7.60 0.36
C ASP A 176 23.80 -6.89 1.72
N SER A 177 24.80 -6.09 2.10
CA SER A 177 24.73 -5.27 3.31
C SER A 177 23.61 -4.25 3.26
N VAL A 178 23.46 -3.57 2.11
CA VAL A 178 22.38 -2.60 1.89
C VAL A 178 21.00 -3.26 1.91
N LYS A 179 20.87 -4.42 1.28
CA LYS A 179 19.63 -5.22 1.33
C LYS A 179 19.24 -5.54 2.77
N ASN A 180 20.20 -5.99 3.59
CA ASN A 180 19.94 -6.30 5.00
C ASN A 180 19.59 -5.05 5.84
N GLU A 181 20.16 -3.90 5.54
CA GLU A 181 19.83 -2.62 6.16
C GLU A 181 18.41 -2.17 5.79
N LEU A 182 18.07 -2.19 4.50
CA LEU A 182 16.77 -1.77 3.99
C LEU A 182 15.62 -2.71 4.35
N ALA A 183 15.91 -3.99 4.63
CA ALA A 183 14.94 -4.91 5.19
C ALA A 183 14.50 -4.54 6.62
N ARG A 184 15.36 -3.81 7.36
CA ARG A 184 15.07 -3.35 8.74
C ARG A 184 14.60 -1.90 8.78
N THR A 185 15.13 -1.09 7.89
CA THR A 185 14.86 0.34 7.84
C THR A 185 14.62 0.73 6.38
N PRO A 186 13.41 0.46 5.85
CA PRO A 186 13.08 0.79 4.47
C PRO A 186 13.11 2.30 4.24
N PHE A 187 13.37 2.68 3.00
CA PHE A 187 13.36 4.08 2.57
C PHE A 187 11.93 4.61 2.56
N ARG A 188 11.73 5.77 3.16
CA ARG A 188 10.44 6.49 3.22
C ARG A 188 10.57 7.79 2.43
N PRO A 189 10.12 7.81 1.18
CA PRO A 189 10.16 9.03 0.39
C PRO A 189 9.16 10.08 0.89
N ASP A 190 9.51 11.34 0.71
CA ASP A 190 8.58 12.46 0.87
C ASP A 190 7.70 12.55 -0.40
N LEU A 191 6.47 12.07 -0.33
CA LEU A 191 5.56 12.01 -1.48
C LEU A 191 5.19 13.39 -2.06
N SER A 192 5.48 14.47 -1.36
CA SER A 192 5.30 15.83 -1.89
C SER A 192 6.38 16.23 -2.90
N LYS A 193 7.44 15.44 -3.02
CA LYS A 193 8.58 15.66 -3.92
C LYS A 193 8.67 14.56 -4.96
N PRO A 194 9.13 14.88 -6.17
CA PRO A 194 9.39 13.87 -7.16
C PRO A 194 10.54 12.94 -6.76
N MET A 195 10.43 11.66 -7.12
CA MET A 195 11.47 10.65 -6.96
C MET A 195 12.12 10.34 -8.31
N ASN A 196 13.42 10.17 -8.31
CA ASN A 196 14.16 9.68 -9.45
C ASN A 196 14.27 8.15 -9.35
N ILE A 197 13.92 7.45 -10.42
CA ILE A 197 14.17 6.03 -10.61
C ILE A 197 15.18 5.95 -11.75
N GLU A 198 16.39 5.46 -11.48
CA GLU A 198 17.51 5.52 -12.43
C GLU A 198 18.20 4.16 -12.57
N LYS A 199 18.39 3.73 -13.82
CA LYS A 199 19.18 2.55 -14.14
C LYS A 199 20.65 2.93 -14.27
N ILE A 200 21.50 2.26 -13.51
CA ILE A 200 22.95 2.37 -13.66
C ILE A 200 23.55 1.02 -14.05
N ILE A 201 24.63 1.08 -14.81
CA ILE A 201 25.40 -0.09 -15.20
C ILE A 201 26.79 0.02 -14.58
N ILE A 202 27.22 -1.02 -13.88
CA ILE A 202 28.58 -1.18 -13.40
C ILE A 202 29.32 -2.08 -14.38
N TYR A 203 30.42 -1.56 -14.92
CA TYR A 203 31.31 -2.28 -15.84
C TYR A 203 32.49 -2.89 -15.08
N TYR A 204 32.82 -4.13 -15.44
CA TYR A 204 33.94 -4.87 -14.91
C TYR A 204 34.85 -5.32 -16.06
N THR A 205 36.14 -5.25 -15.86
CA THR A 205 37.12 -5.85 -16.79
C THR A 205 37.47 -7.25 -16.30
N ASN A 206 37.20 -8.25 -17.14
CA ASN A 206 37.63 -9.64 -16.92
C ASN A 206 38.62 -10.04 -18.01
N HIS A 207 39.90 -9.96 -17.71
CA HIS A 207 40.97 -10.05 -18.69
C HIS A 207 40.85 -9.00 -19.80
N THR A 208 40.33 -9.40 -20.98
CA THR A 208 40.10 -8.50 -22.14
C THR A 208 38.65 -8.14 -22.34
N ASP A 209 37.72 -8.80 -21.62
CA ASP A 209 36.32 -8.66 -21.84
C ASP A 209 35.72 -7.64 -20.85
N LEU A 210 34.78 -6.87 -21.34
CA LEU A 210 33.97 -5.97 -20.52
C LEU A 210 32.66 -6.69 -20.13
N VAL A 211 32.46 -6.86 -18.83
CA VAL A 211 31.25 -7.46 -18.26
C VAL A 211 30.43 -6.34 -17.61
N GLU A 212 29.12 -6.34 -17.82
CA GLU A 212 28.20 -5.36 -17.28
C GLU A 212 27.23 -5.98 -16.28
N ARG A 213 26.80 -5.18 -15.29
CA ARG A 213 25.72 -5.49 -14.35
C ARG A 213 24.86 -4.28 -14.12
N ASP A 214 23.57 -4.49 -14.18
CA ASP A 214 22.53 -3.49 -14.04
C ASP A 214 22.08 -3.36 -12.59
N TYR A 215 21.77 -2.13 -12.19
CA TYR A 215 21.19 -1.82 -10.88
C TYR A 215 20.18 -0.69 -11.04
N VAL A 216 19.07 -0.76 -10.29
CA VAL A 216 18.08 0.30 -10.26
C VAL A 216 18.18 1.06 -8.95
N PHE A 217 18.32 2.36 -9.04
CA PHE A 217 18.38 3.27 -7.89
C PHE A 217 17.11 4.10 -7.84
N ILE A 218 16.64 4.35 -6.61
CA ILE A 218 15.51 5.26 -6.36
C ILE A 218 15.95 6.28 -5.30
N TYR A 219 15.71 7.59 -5.57
CA TYR A 219 16.15 8.67 -4.67
C TYR A 219 15.39 9.97 -4.91
N GLN A 220 15.48 10.90 -3.97
CA GLN A 220 14.90 12.25 -4.04
C GLN A 220 15.96 13.33 -4.03
#